data_0c2d4f34506252bc6d0d01995d90d795
#
_entry.id   0c2d4f34506252bc6d0d01995d90d795
#
_cell.length_a   1.000
_cell.length_b   1.000
_cell.length_c   1.000
_cell.angle_alpha   90.00
_cell.angle_beta   90.00
_cell.angle_gamma   90.00
#
_symmetry.space_group_name_H-M   'P 1'
#
loop_
_entity.id
_entity.type
_entity.pdbx_description
1 polymer ?
#
loop_
_entity_poly.entity_id
_entity_poly.type
_entity_poly.pdbx_seq_one_letter_code
_entity_poly.pdbx_strand_id
1 'polypeptide(L)'
;MEIQAFSNRLQKNYRHWSKWARRREISCYRIYDRDIPEFPLAIDWYDGQLHLQIFARKGLQPLDQTQQQQIIDTVAETLQMPHNQIAVKTRQRQRGLNQYEKTGERGEPMIVTEDGLRFEVELRRYLDTGLFLDHRNTRKLVREKAAGKRVLNLFAYTGSFSVYAA
;
A
#
# COMPACT_ATOMS: atom_id res chain seq x y z
N MET A 1 -4.47 23.55 4.30
CA MET A 1 -4.16 22.21 4.88
C MET A 1 -3.13 22.37 5.99
N GLU A 2 -3.38 21.82 7.15
CA GLU A 2 -2.38 21.82 8.24
C GLU A 2 -1.35 20.70 7.99
N ILE A 3 -0.40 20.95 7.11
CA ILE A 3 0.60 19.98 6.67
C ILE A 3 1.44 19.44 7.83
N GLN A 4 1.69 20.27 8.85
CA GLN A 4 2.43 19.86 10.05
C GLN A 4 1.69 18.79 10.86
N ALA A 5 0.36 18.87 10.96
CA ALA A 5 -0.46 17.85 11.63
C ALA A 5 -0.35 16.50 10.90
N PHE A 6 -0.35 16.53 9.57
CA PHE A 6 -0.14 15.35 8.73
C PHE A 6 1.25 14.74 8.95
N SER A 7 2.32 15.55 8.88
CA SER A 7 3.70 15.09 9.12
C SER A 7 3.84 14.42 10.49
N ASN A 8 3.34 15.08 11.55
CA ASN A 8 3.38 14.55 12.92
C ASN A 8 2.64 13.20 13.05
N ARG A 9 1.45 13.08 12.42
CA ARG A 9 0.67 11.85 12.40
C ARG A 9 1.42 10.75 11.65
N LEU A 10 1.95 11.04 10.47
CA LEU A 10 2.70 10.09 9.65
C LEU A 10 3.93 9.57 10.40
N GLN A 11 4.71 10.46 11.02
CA GLN A 11 5.89 10.09 11.80
C GLN A 11 5.53 9.17 12.98
N LYS A 12 4.45 9.51 13.73
CA LYS A 12 3.96 8.69 14.84
C LYS A 12 3.57 7.29 14.36
N ASN A 13 2.80 7.22 13.28
CA ASN A 13 2.37 5.95 12.70
C ASN A 13 3.54 5.11 12.21
N TYR A 14 4.48 5.72 11.48
CA TYR A 14 5.67 5.01 11.00
C TYR A 14 6.49 4.41 12.15
N ARG A 15 6.75 5.18 13.22
CA ARG A 15 7.44 4.67 14.42
C ARG A 15 6.71 3.50 15.07
N HIS A 16 5.39 3.53 15.09
CA HIS A 16 4.58 2.45 15.66
C HIS A 16 4.61 1.19 14.79
N TRP A 17 4.24 1.34 13.52
CA TRP A 17 4.08 0.22 12.60
C TRP A 17 5.41 -0.41 12.19
N SER A 18 6.50 0.35 12.07
CA SER A 18 7.83 -0.20 11.78
C SER A 18 8.34 -1.11 12.92
N LYS A 19 8.08 -0.76 14.18
CA LYS A 19 8.43 -1.62 15.32
C LYS A 19 7.59 -2.91 15.32
N TRP A 20 6.31 -2.80 15.01
CA TRP A 20 5.41 -3.96 14.90
C TRP A 20 5.84 -4.89 13.76
N ALA A 21 6.13 -4.36 12.58
CA ALA A 21 6.53 -5.10 11.40
C ALA A 21 7.87 -5.83 11.63
N ARG A 22 8.86 -5.13 12.20
CA ARG A 22 10.18 -5.72 12.53
C ARG A 22 10.06 -6.91 13.46
N ARG A 23 9.21 -6.84 14.49
CA ARG A 23 9.01 -7.96 15.44
C ARG A 23 8.36 -9.18 14.80
N ARG A 24 7.74 -9.02 13.63
CA ARG A 24 7.01 -10.05 12.91
C ARG A 24 7.66 -10.43 11.58
N GLU A 25 8.83 -9.85 11.30
CA GLU A 25 9.57 -10.07 10.05
C GLU A 25 8.73 -9.79 8.81
N ILE A 26 7.92 -8.73 8.89
CA ILE A 26 7.05 -8.26 7.81
C ILE A 26 7.71 -7.06 7.14
N SER A 27 7.92 -7.12 5.82
CA SER A 27 8.52 -6.02 5.06
C SER A 27 7.52 -5.14 4.31
N CYS A 28 6.21 -5.44 4.37
CA CYS A 28 5.17 -4.66 3.70
C CYS A 28 3.97 -4.40 4.63
N TYR A 29 3.62 -3.12 4.86
CA TYR A 29 2.54 -2.76 5.80
C TYR A 29 2.05 -1.33 5.56
N ARG A 30 0.79 -1.07 5.93
CA ARG A 30 0.19 0.27 5.86
C ARG A 30 0.65 1.12 7.03
N ILE A 31 1.09 2.35 6.74
CA ILE A 31 1.52 3.33 7.75
C ILE A 31 0.54 4.48 7.93
N TYR A 32 -0.32 4.76 6.93
CA TYR A 32 -1.33 5.81 6.99
C TYR A 32 -2.57 5.41 6.18
N ASP A 33 -3.77 5.61 6.71
CA ASP A 33 -5.03 5.33 6.01
C ASP A 33 -6.10 6.39 6.34
N ARG A 34 -6.02 7.53 5.68
CA ARG A 34 -7.03 8.60 5.81
C ARG A 34 -7.27 9.04 7.25
N ASP A 35 -6.24 9.01 8.09
CA ASP A 35 -6.30 9.32 9.52
C ASP A 35 -6.76 10.77 9.78
N ILE A 36 -6.51 11.68 8.83
CA ILE A 36 -6.91 13.08 8.86
C ILE A 36 -7.77 13.33 7.62
N PRO A 37 -9.01 13.83 7.77
CA PRO A 37 -9.96 13.98 6.66
C PRO A 37 -9.46 14.86 5.51
N GLU A 38 -8.62 15.86 5.80
CA GLU A 38 -8.02 16.78 4.82
C GLU A 38 -6.97 16.09 3.94
N PHE A 39 -6.45 14.95 4.40
CA PHE A 39 -5.44 14.15 3.71
C PHE A 39 -6.00 12.77 3.35
N PRO A 40 -6.78 12.66 2.26
CA PRO A 40 -7.42 11.41 1.83
C PRO A 40 -6.42 10.48 1.16
N LEU A 41 -5.44 9.99 1.92
CA LEU A 41 -4.30 9.22 1.47
C LEU A 41 -4.30 7.83 2.08
N ALA A 42 -3.74 6.86 1.35
CA ALA A 42 -3.17 5.66 1.96
C ALA A 42 -1.69 5.60 1.63
N ILE A 43 -0.86 5.28 2.61
CA ILE A 43 0.58 5.16 2.45
C ILE A 43 1.00 3.79 2.96
N ASP A 44 1.53 3.00 2.05
CA ASP A 44 1.98 1.64 2.29
C ASP A 44 3.50 1.56 2.14
N TRP A 45 4.15 0.89 3.09
CA TRP A 45 5.57 0.58 3.07
C TRP A 45 5.79 -0.78 2.41
N TYR A 46 6.74 -0.85 1.50
CA TYR A 46 7.17 -2.07 0.82
C TYR A 46 8.70 -2.12 0.80
N ASP A 47 9.31 -2.70 1.82
CA ASP A 47 10.75 -2.97 1.93
C ASP A 47 11.66 -1.82 1.44
N GLY A 48 11.49 -0.64 2.01
CA GLY A 48 12.27 0.55 1.65
C GLY A 48 11.67 1.41 0.54
N GLN A 49 10.54 1.02 -0.04
CA GLN A 49 9.77 1.84 -0.98
C GLN A 49 8.38 2.18 -0.44
N LEU A 50 7.79 3.27 -0.91
CA LEU A 50 6.45 3.69 -0.56
C LEU A 50 5.51 3.61 -1.75
N HIS A 51 4.29 3.17 -1.47
CA HIS A 51 3.15 3.31 -2.36
C HIS A 51 2.17 4.31 -1.75
N LEU A 52 2.13 5.52 -2.32
CA LEU A 52 1.27 6.62 -1.90
C LEU A 52 0.04 6.66 -2.79
N GLN A 53 -1.12 6.42 -2.24
CA GLN A 53 -2.40 6.49 -2.93
C GLN A 53 -3.14 7.76 -2.52
N ILE A 54 -3.52 8.58 -3.50
CA ILE A 54 -4.34 9.79 -3.31
C ILE A 54 -5.77 9.47 -3.76
N PHE A 55 -6.73 9.57 -2.85
CA PHE A 55 -8.14 9.29 -3.14
C PHE A 55 -8.91 10.54 -3.51
N ALA A 56 -9.82 10.41 -4.47
CA ALA A 56 -10.78 11.48 -4.76
C ALA A 56 -11.69 11.73 -3.56
N ARG A 57 -11.90 12.98 -3.20
CA ARG A 57 -12.81 13.41 -2.14
C ARG A 57 -14.25 13.43 -2.66
N LYS A 58 -15.19 12.79 -1.94
CA LYS A 58 -16.60 12.88 -2.29
C LYS A 58 -17.12 14.30 -1.96
N GLY A 59 -17.61 15.01 -2.98
CA GLY A 59 -18.19 16.36 -2.80
C GLY A 59 -17.18 17.48 -2.58
N LEU A 60 -15.88 17.25 -2.74
CA LEU A 60 -14.82 18.24 -2.66
C LEU A 60 -14.00 18.27 -3.94
N GLN A 61 -13.35 19.40 -4.21
CA GLN A 61 -12.40 19.51 -5.31
C GLN A 61 -11.24 18.54 -5.13
N PRO A 62 -10.78 17.87 -6.21
CA PRO A 62 -9.55 17.08 -6.17
C PRO A 62 -8.38 17.95 -5.70
N LEU A 63 -7.38 17.33 -5.09
CA LEU A 63 -6.12 18.00 -4.78
C LEU A 63 -5.47 18.46 -6.09
N ASP A 64 -5.10 19.74 -6.16
CA ASP A 64 -4.34 20.28 -7.30
C ASP A 64 -2.89 19.76 -7.30
N GLN A 65 -2.16 20.02 -8.38
CA GLN A 65 -0.80 19.54 -8.53
C GLN A 65 0.14 20.08 -7.45
N THR A 66 -0.03 21.34 -7.03
CA THR A 66 0.80 21.97 -5.98
C THR A 66 0.57 21.28 -4.64
N GLN A 67 -0.69 21.02 -4.30
CA GLN A 67 -1.07 20.31 -3.07
C GLN A 67 -0.55 18.88 -3.07
N GLN A 68 -0.66 18.19 -4.21
CA GLN A 68 -0.11 16.83 -4.35
C GLN A 68 1.40 16.82 -4.17
N GLN A 69 2.11 17.76 -4.81
CA GLN A 69 3.56 17.88 -4.67
C GLN A 69 3.96 18.19 -3.22
N GLN A 70 3.29 19.12 -2.57
CA GLN A 70 3.53 19.44 -1.16
C GLN A 70 3.37 18.22 -0.25
N ILE A 71 2.38 17.37 -0.51
CA ILE A 71 2.19 16.11 0.23
C ILE A 71 3.36 15.16 -0.01
N ILE A 72 3.79 14.98 -1.27
CA ILE A 72 4.89 14.09 -1.62
C ILE A 72 6.18 14.54 -0.95
N ASP A 73 6.48 15.85 -1.01
CA ASP A 73 7.66 16.44 -0.37
C ASP A 73 7.62 16.23 1.16
N THR A 74 6.46 16.48 1.77
CA THR A 74 6.27 16.25 3.21
C THR A 74 6.47 14.78 3.59
N VAL A 75 5.99 13.83 2.79
CA VAL A 75 6.22 12.40 3.02
C VAL A 75 7.70 12.06 2.91
N ALA A 76 8.38 12.54 1.86
CA ALA A 76 9.81 12.34 1.63
C ALA A 76 10.65 12.86 2.82
N GLU A 77 10.39 14.09 3.26
CA GLU A 77 11.08 14.73 4.37
C GLU A 77 10.79 14.02 5.71
N THR A 78 9.50 13.74 6.01
CA THR A 78 9.10 13.12 7.28
C THR A 78 9.70 11.73 7.47
N LEU A 79 9.78 10.95 6.39
CA LEU A 79 10.28 9.58 6.42
C LEU A 79 11.75 9.47 6.00
N GLN A 80 12.39 10.60 5.66
CA GLN A 80 13.78 10.69 5.19
C GLN A 80 14.04 9.77 3.99
N MET A 81 13.15 9.83 3.02
CA MET A 81 13.19 9.00 1.81
C MET A 81 13.37 9.83 0.55
N PRO A 82 14.15 9.38 -0.43
CA PRO A 82 14.26 10.04 -1.71
C PRO A 82 12.97 9.85 -2.53
N HIS A 83 12.60 10.86 -3.32
CA HIS A 83 11.37 10.88 -4.12
C HIS A 83 11.24 9.69 -5.09
N ASN A 84 12.35 9.20 -5.62
CA ASN A 84 12.36 8.05 -6.53
C ASN A 84 11.96 6.73 -5.86
N GLN A 85 11.93 6.67 -4.54
CA GLN A 85 11.41 5.54 -3.77
C GLN A 85 9.92 5.67 -3.41
N ILE A 86 9.25 6.73 -3.87
CA ILE A 86 7.83 6.96 -3.64
C ILE A 86 7.07 6.75 -4.96
N ALA A 87 6.31 5.69 -5.04
CA ALA A 87 5.36 5.45 -6.13
C ALA A 87 4.02 6.12 -5.80
N VAL A 88 3.60 7.09 -6.61
CA VAL A 88 2.37 7.85 -6.39
C VAL A 88 1.28 7.38 -7.34
N LYS A 89 0.09 7.09 -6.80
CA LYS A 89 -1.09 6.72 -7.58
C LYS A 89 -2.29 7.58 -7.17
N THR A 90 -2.94 8.20 -8.15
CA THR A 90 -4.19 8.92 -7.93
C THR A 90 -5.37 8.00 -8.25
N ARG A 91 -6.16 7.66 -7.23
CA ARG A 91 -7.38 6.87 -7.39
C ARG A 91 -8.56 7.79 -7.66
N GLN A 92 -8.92 7.92 -8.94
CA GLN A 92 -10.21 8.49 -9.35
C GLN A 92 -11.29 7.43 -9.26
N ARG A 93 -12.56 7.83 -9.02
CA ARG A 93 -13.71 6.91 -9.12
C ARG A 93 -13.84 6.46 -10.56
N GLN A 94 -13.26 5.32 -10.88
CA GLN A 94 -13.46 4.70 -12.19
C GLN A 94 -14.70 3.82 -12.15
N ARG A 95 -15.53 3.93 -13.19
CA ARG A 95 -16.60 2.97 -13.49
C ARG A 95 -16.08 2.06 -14.59
N GLY A 96 -15.95 0.74 -14.31
CA GLY A 96 -15.59 -0.25 -15.33
C GLY A 96 -14.25 -0.97 -15.11
N LEU A 97 -13.76 -1.63 -16.17
CA LEU A 97 -12.60 -2.54 -16.17
C LEU A 97 -11.22 -1.85 -16.10
N ASN A 98 -11.15 -0.54 -15.93
CA ASN A 98 -9.92 0.26 -16.02
C ASN A 98 -8.91 0.04 -14.88
N GLN A 99 -9.24 -0.74 -13.86
CA GLN A 99 -8.30 -1.02 -12.77
C GLN A 99 -7.11 -1.91 -13.18
N TYR A 100 -7.16 -2.51 -14.35
CA TYR A 100 -6.07 -3.30 -14.94
C TYR A 100 -5.26 -2.53 -16.00
N GLU A 101 -5.59 -1.26 -16.25
CA GLU A 101 -4.83 -0.44 -17.18
C GLU A 101 -3.43 -0.16 -16.63
N LYS A 102 -2.45 -0.35 -17.51
CA LYS A 102 -1.06 0.01 -17.23
C LYS A 102 -0.96 1.53 -17.18
N THR A 103 -0.41 2.08 -16.13
CA THR A 103 -0.22 3.53 -15.97
C THR A 103 0.87 4.12 -16.89
N GLY A 104 1.50 3.28 -17.71
CA GLY A 104 2.58 3.69 -18.63
C GLY A 104 3.96 3.82 -17.97
N GLU A 105 4.03 3.86 -16.65
CA GLU A 105 5.31 3.89 -15.93
C GLU A 105 5.98 2.51 -15.96
N ARG A 106 7.30 2.52 -16.13
CA ARG A 106 8.12 1.31 -15.97
C ARG A 106 8.42 1.16 -14.49
N GLY A 107 7.95 0.06 -13.88
CA GLY A 107 8.33 -0.35 -12.54
C GLY A 107 9.06 -1.69 -12.60
N GLU A 108 9.92 -1.93 -11.62
CA GLU A 108 10.57 -3.21 -11.45
C GLU A 108 9.84 -3.97 -10.35
N PRO A 109 9.55 -5.27 -10.54
CA PRO A 109 9.01 -6.11 -9.49
C PRO A 109 10.00 -6.21 -8.33
N MET A 110 9.48 -6.26 -7.12
CA MET A 110 10.27 -6.46 -5.91
C MET A 110 9.65 -7.55 -5.04
N ILE A 111 10.49 -8.19 -4.22
CA ILE A 111 10.04 -9.22 -3.30
C ILE A 111 9.84 -8.63 -1.91
N VAL A 112 8.66 -8.88 -1.34
CA VAL A 112 8.34 -8.54 0.04
C VAL A 112 8.03 -9.80 0.85
N THR A 113 8.15 -9.69 2.16
CA THR A 113 7.90 -10.81 3.09
C THR A 113 6.70 -10.53 3.98
N GLU A 114 5.89 -11.56 4.17
CA GLU A 114 4.75 -11.54 5.09
C GLU A 114 4.58 -12.92 5.71
N ASP A 115 4.67 -13.02 7.04
CA ASP A 115 4.49 -14.26 7.80
C ASP A 115 5.39 -15.43 7.31
N GLY A 116 6.64 -15.12 6.94
CA GLY A 116 7.60 -16.08 6.41
C GLY A 116 7.41 -16.45 4.94
N LEU A 117 6.40 -15.90 4.27
CA LEU A 117 6.12 -16.11 2.85
C LEU A 117 6.64 -14.93 2.02
N ARG A 118 6.97 -15.19 0.75
CA ARG A 118 7.51 -14.19 -0.19
C ARG A 118 6.49 -13.89 -1.27
N PHE A 119 6.32 -12.58 -1.56
CA PHE A 119 5.39 -12.11 -2.57
C PHE A 119 6.09 -11.14 -3.51
N GLU A 120 5.89 -11.33 -4.80
CA GLU A 120 6.28 -10.35 -5.79
C GLU A 120 5.23 -9.24 -5.84
N VAL A 121 5.67 -7.99 -5.76
CA VAL A 121 4.83 -6.79 -5.87
C VAL A 121 5.43 -5.81 -6.86
N GLU A 122 4.58 -4.98 -7.45
CA GLU A 122 5.00 -3.94 -8.38
C GLU A 122 4.23 -2.64 -8.05
N LEU A 123 4.95 -1.54 -7.80
CA LEU A 123 4.36 -0.34 -7.23
C LEU A 123 3.98 0.73 -8.28
N ARG A 124 4.52 0.64 -9.52
CA ARG A 124 4.41 1.73 -10.49
C ARG A 124 3.56 1.40 -11.71
N ARG A 125 3.66 0.19 -12.23
CA ARG A 125 3.09 -0.20 -13.51
C ARG A 125 1.57 -0.36 -13.48
N TYR A 126 1.03 -0.85 -12.37
CA TYR A 126 -0.39 -1.14 -12.17
C TYR A 126 -0.97 -0.27 -11.07
N LEU A 127 -2.29 -0.15 -11.04
CA LEU A 127 -2.98 0.57 -9.99
C LEU A 127 -2.85 -0.14 -8.63
N ASP A 128 -2.93 -1.48 -8.65
CA ASP A 128 -2.77 -2.33 -7.47
C ASP A 128 -1.40 -2.99 -7.47
N THR A 129 -0.82 -3.17 -6.29
CA THR A 129 0.56 -3.65 -6.11
C THR A 129 0.72 -5.17 -6.27
N GLY A 130 -0.38 -5.91 -6.38
CA GLY A 130 -0.37 -7.38 -6.41
C GLY A 130 -0.57 -8.04 -5.04
N LEU A 131 -0.44 -7.32 -3.92
CA LEU A 131 -0.67 -7.83 -2.57
C LEU A 131 -1.55 -6.87 -1.76
N PHE A 132 -2.76 -7.30 -1.41
CA PHE A 132 -3.67 -6.55 -0.56
C PHE A 132 -3.28 -6.69 0.91
N LEU A 133 -2.72 -5.63 1.50
CA LEU A 133 -2.19 -5.65 2.88
C LEU A 133 -3.27 -5.80 3.95
N ASP A 134 -4.48 -5.33 3.69
CA ASP A 134 -5.65 -5.43 4.56
C ASP A 134 -6.19 -6.86 4.70
N HIS A 135 -5.88 -7.75 3.75
CA HIS A 135 -6.28 -9.15 3.79
C HIS A 135 -5.30 -10.08 4.55
N ARG A 136 -4.25 -9.56 5.16
CA ARG A 136 -3.25 -10.37 5.89
C ARG A 136 -3.85 -11.31 6.91
N ASN A 137 -4.73 -10.81 7.77
CA ASN A 137 -5.36 -11.63 8.80
C ASN A 137 -6.27 -12.72 8.18
N THR A 138 -6.96 -12.40 7.09
CA THR A 138 -7.78 -13.37 6.36
C THR A 138 -6.92 -14.46 5.73
N ARG A 139 -5.76 -14.10 5.16
CA ARG A 139 -4.80 -15.08 4.64
C ARG A 139 -4.30 -16.02 5.73
N LYS A 140 -4.01 -15.51 6.94
CA LYS A 140 -3.64 -16.36 8.09
C LYS A 140 -4.72 -17.35 8.46
N LEU A 141 -5.97 -16.91 8.54
CA LEU A 141 -7.11 -17.78 8.81
C LEU A 141 -7.24 -18.89 7.75
N VAL A 142 -6.99 -18.56 6.47
CA VAL A 142 -6.97 -19.57 5.41
C VAL A 142 -5.87 -20.58 5.65
N ARG A 143 -4.64 -20.15 5.97
CA ARG A 143 -3.51 -21.05 6.29
C ARG A 143 -3.85 -22.03 7.41
N GLU A 144 -4.40 -21.50 8.51
CA GLU A 144 -4.78 -22.34 9.67
C GLU A 144 -5.85 -23.38 9.31
N LYS A 145 -6.80 -23.00 8.43
CA LYS A 145 -7.91 -23.88 8.03
C LYS A 145 -7.56 -24.83 6.88
N ALA A 146 -6.53 -24.54 6.10
CA ALA A 146 -6.13 -25.30 4.92
C ALA A 146 -5.32 -26.54 5.24
N ALA A 147 -4.68 -26.61 6.42
CA ALA A 147 -3.81 -27.70 6.80
C ALA A 147 -4.46 -29.09 6.59
N GLY A 148 -3.84 -29.93 5.77
CA GLY A 148 -4.33 -31.27 5.41
C GLY A 148 -5.59 -31.31 4.56
N LYS A 149 -5.99 -30.18 3.94
CA LYS A 149 -7.20 -30.09 3.11
C LYS A 149 -6.86 -29.78 1.65
N ARG A 150 -7.82 -30.09 0.78
CA ARG A 150 -7.80 -29.66 -0.62
C ARG A 150 -8.47 -28.28 -0.69
N VAL A 151 -7.76 -27.29 -1.24
CA VAL A 151 -8.22 -25.91 -1.36
C VAL A 151 -8.42 -25.56 -2.83
N LEU A 152 -9.56 -24.94 -3.16
CA LEU A 152 -9.85 -24.37 -4.46
C LEU A 152 -9.97 -22.84 -4.33
N ASN A 153 -9.12 -22.10 -5.04
CA ASN A 153 -9.18 -20.65 -5.11
C ASN A 153 -9.73 -20.21 -6.47
N LEU A 154 -11.00 -19.75 -6.51
CA LEU A 154 -11.72 -19.40 -7.75
C LEU A 154 -11.35 -17.99 -8.28
N PHE A 155 -10.90 -17.08 -7.42
CA PHE A 155 -10.53 -15.69 -7.77
C PHE A 155 -9.10 -15.43 -7.30
N ALA A 156 -8.14 -16.15 -7.84
CA ALA A 156 -6.79 -16.20 -7.33
C ALA A 156 -6.06 -14.85 -7.38
N TYR A 157 -6.35 -13.99 -8.36
CA TYR A 157 -5.63 -12.76 -8.65
C TYR A 157 -4.11 -13.05 -8.79
N THR A 158 -3.28 -12.62 -7.84
CA THR A 158 -1.84 -12.95 -7.79
C THR A 158 -1.54 -14.23 -7.00
N GLY A 159 -2.55 -14.94 -6.53
CA GLY A 159 -2.40 -16.20 -5.81
C GLY A 159 -2.01 -16.08 -4.34
N SER A 160 -2.05 -14.89 -3.73
CA SER A 160 -1.60 -14.68 -2.35
C SER A 160 -2.30 -15.58 -1.31
N PHE A 161 -3.60 -15.86 -1.50
CA PHE A 161 -4.33 -16.83 -0.67
C PHE A 161 -3.91 -18.27 -0.93
N SER A 162 -3.60 -18.61 -2.18
CA SER A 162 -3.10 -19.97 -2.52
C SER A 162 -1.72 -20.22 -1.90
N VAL A 163 -0.84 -19.20 -1.89
CA VAL A 163 0.48 -19.28 -1.23
C VAL A 163 0.33 -19.52 0.28
N TYR A 164 -0.65 -18.91 0.92
CA TYR A 164 -0.92 -19.14 2.35
C TYR A 164 -1.56 -20.50 2.63
N ALA A 165 -2.27 -21.09 1.66
CA ALA A 165 -2.94 -22.36 1.80
C ALA A 165 -2.03 -23.57 1.52
N ALA A 166 -0.91 -23.36 0.84
CA ALA A 166 0.08 -24.38 0.51
C ALA A 166 1.03 -24.64 1.68
#